data_c325deca75618ba42bab814a832d3a71
#
_entry.id   c325deca75618ba42bab814a832d3a71
#
_cell.length_a   1.000
_cell.length_b   1.000
_cell.length_c   1.000
_cell.angle_alpha   90.00
_cell.angle_beta   90.00
_cell.angle_gamma   90.00
#
_symmetry.space_group_name_H-M   'P 1'
#
loop_
_entity.id
_entity.type
_entity.pdbx_description
1 polymer ?
#
loop_
_entity_poly.entity_id
_entity_poly.type
_entity_poly.pdbx_seq_one_letter_code
_entity_poly.pdbx_strand_id
1 'polypeptide(L)' 'EIASGGGSDEVFIENGQTVTSNYTITNGRNAMSAGPITINAGVTVTVGAGETWTVV' A
#
# COMPACT_ATOMS: atom_id res chain seq x y z
N GLU A 1 -7.19 8.60 1.81
CA GLU A 1 -8.25 7.92 1.06
C GLU A 1 -7.91 6.45 0.90
N ILE A 2 -8.88 5.57 1.07
CA ILE A 2 -8.68 4.12 1.00
C ILE A 2 -9.34 3.60 -0.26
N ALA A 3 -8.58 2.82 -1.06
CA ALA A 3 -9.14 2.12 -2.20
C ALA A 3 -10.14 1.07 -1.70
N SER A 4 -11.33 1.03 -2.27
CA SER A 4 -12.35 0.09 -1.86
C SER A 4 -13.04 -0.51 -3.08
N GLY A 5 -13.58 -1.70 -2.90
CA GLY A 5 -14.32 -2.41 -3.92
C GLY A 5 -15.45 -3.19 -3.29
N GLY A 6 -15.97 -4.19 -4.02
CA GLY A 6 -17.03 -5.03 -3.50
C GLY A 6 -18.42 -4.58 -3.84
N GLY A 7 -18.55 -3.75 -4.87
CA GLY A 7 -19.84 -3.31 -5.36
C GLY A 7 -20.57 -2.43 -4.37
N SER A 8 -21.87 -2.59 -4.27
CA SER A 8 -22.68 -1.72 -3.44
C SER A 8 -22.51 -1.95 -1.94
N ASP A 9 -21.94 -3.07 -1.55
CA ASP A 9 -21.78 -3.38 -0.12
C ASP A 9 -20.56 -2.72 0.49
N GLU A 10 -19.55 -2.39 -0.32
CA GLU A 10 -18.33 -1.69 0.10
C GLU A 10 -17.63 -2.38 1.29
N VAL A 11 -17.66 -3.71 1.29
CA VAL A 11 -17.06 -4.49 2.39
C VAL A 11 -15.64 -4.93 2.10
N PHE A 12 -15.14 -4.65 0.87
CA PHE A 12 -13.80 -5.05 0.46
C PHE A 12 -12.91 -3.83 0.29
N ILE A 13 -11.63 -4.01 0.63
CA ILE A 13 -10.59 -3.03 0.35
C ILE A 13 -9.67 -3.67 -0.68
N GLU A 14 -9.50 -3.00 -1.82
CA GLU A 14 -8.69 -3.53 -2.92
C GLU A 14 -7.54 -2.59 -3.23
N ASN A 15 -6.39 -3.15 -3.57
CA ASN A 15 -5.23 -2.38 -4.01
C ASN A 15 -4.50 -3.15 -5.11
N GLY A 16 -3.68 -2.44 -5.87
CA GLY A 16 -2.86 -3.08 -6.89
C GLY A 16 -1.85 -4.05 -6.27
N GLN A 17 -1.43 -5.02 -7.05
CA GLN A 17 -0.49 -6.05 -6.61
C GLN A 17 0.97 -5.68 -6.88
N THR A 18 1.21 -4.66 -7.71
CA THR A 18 2.56 -4.32 -8.14
C THR A 18 2.80 -2.83 -7.90
N VAL A 19 3.92 -2.52 -7.27
CA VAL A 19 4.36 -1.13 -7.09
C VAL A 19 5.24 -0.79 -8.29
N THR A 20 4.81 0.19 -9.08
CA THR A 20 5.49 0.57 -10.32
C THR A 20 6.16 1.94 -10.24
N SER A 21 5.94 2.69 -9.18
CA SER A 21 6.54 4.01 -8.95
C SER A 21 7.07 4.10 -7.54
N ASN A 22 8.12 4.87 -7.36
CA ASN A 22 8.66 5.11 -6.03
C ASN A 22 7.61 5.78 -5.15
N TYR A 23 7.58 5.38 -3.89
CA TYR A 23 6.66 5.99 -2.94
C TYR A 23 7.32 6.06 -1.57
N THR A 24 7.09 7.16 -0.88
CA THR A 24 7.55 7.36 0.49
C THR A 24 6.32 7.47 1.38
N ILE A 25 6.25 6.64 2.41
CA ILE A 25 5.17 6.75 3.40
C ILE A 25 5.23 8.14 4.00
N THR A 26 4.09 8.83 4.01
CA THR A 26 4.01 10.19 4.53
C THR A 26 4.50 10.25 5.97
N ASN A 27 5.32 11.24 6.27
CA ASN A 27 5.90 11.40 7.61
C ASN A 27 4.79 11.39 8.67
N GLY A 28 4.98 10.58 9.69
CA GLY A 28 4.02 10.45 10.79
C GLY A 28 2.85 9.54 10.49
N ARG A 29 2.86 8.81 9.37
CA ARG A 29 1.76 7.93 8.99
C ARG A 29 2.22 6.50 8.84
N ASN A 30 1.28 5.59 8.95
CA ASN A 30 1.49 4.17 8.68
C ASN A 30 0.67 3.77 7.46
N ALA A 31 1.07 2.69 6.80
CA ALA A 31 0.38 2.20 5.62
C ALA A 31 0.04 0.72 5.77
N MET A 32 -0.97 0.29 5.04
CA MET A 32 -1.37 -1.11 5.01
C MET A 32 -1.77 -1.47 3.60
N SER A 33 -1.37 -2.66 3.16
CA SER A 33 -1.74 -3.19 1.85
C SER A 33 -2.19 -4.62 1.99
N ALA A 34 -3.08 -5.03 1.09
CA ALA A 34 -3.42 -6.45 0.96
C ALA A 34 -2.41 -7.09 0.01
N GLY A 35 -1.83 -8.20 0.42
CA GLY A 35 -0.80 -8.89 -0.35
C GLY A 35 -1.33 -10.03 -1.21
N PRO A 36 -0.45 -10.62 -2.00
CA PRO A 36 0.97 -10.32 -2.09
C PRO A 36 1.26 -9.04 -2.85
N ILE A 37 2.40 -8.41 -2.54
CA ILE A 37 2.83 -7.17 -3.18
C ILE A 37 4.18 -7.41 -3.85
N THR A 38 4.31 -7.00 -5.11
CA THR A 38 5.55 -7.07 -5.87
C THR A 38 6.07 -5.64 -6.09
N ILE A 39 7.33 -5.41 -5.79
CA ILE A 39 7.97 -4.12 -6.09
C ILE A 39 8.83 -4.34 -7.34
N ASN A 40 8.53 -3.58 -8.39
CA ASN A 40 9.26 -3.71 -9.65
C ASN A 40 10.73 -3.34 -9.48
N ALA A 41 11.55 -3.85 -10.41
CA ALA A 41 12.97 -3.51 -10.46
C ALA A 41 13.13 -1.99 -10.58
N GLY A 42 14.05 -1.42 -9.82
CA GLY A 42 14.32 0.01 -9.85
C GLY A 42 13.31 0.86 -9.06
N VAL A 43 12.31 0.24 -8.45
CA VAL A 43 11.30 0.95 -7.66
C VAL A 43 11.64 0.83 -6.18
N THR A 44 11.47 1.92 -5.46
CA THR A 44 11.75 1.97 -4.02
C THR A 44 10.51 2.42 -3.27
N VAL A 45 10.15 1.68 -2.23
CA VAL A 45 9.15 2.11 -1.25
C VAL A 45 9.89 2.41 0.04
N THR A 46 9.75 3.64 0.53
CA THR A 46 10.48 4.10 1.70
C THR A 46 9.54 4.13 2.91
N VAL A 47 9.96 3.44 3.97
CA VAL A 47 9.27 3.47 5.27
C VAL A 47 10.21 4.20 6.23
N GLY A 48 9.80 5.37 6.68
CA GLY A 48 10.63 6.21 7.54
C GLY A 48 10.72 5.70 8.97
N ALA A 49 11.57 6.35 9.75
CA ALA A 49 11.76 5.97 11.15
C ALA A 49 10.44 6.13 11.91
N GLY A 50 10.07 5.10 12.65
CA GLY A 50 8.83 5.10 13.44
C GLY A 50 7.59 4.83 12.64
N GLU A 51 7.69 4.61 11.33
CA GLU A 51 6.55 4.32 10.47
C GLU A 51 6.51 2.84 10.14
N THR A 52 5.32 2.37 9.77
CA THR A 52 5.13 0.95 9.51
C THR A 52 4.32 0.78 8.22
N TRP A 53 4.75 -0.17 7.40
CA TRP A 53 3.97 -0.64 6.27
C TRP A 53 3.66 -2.12 6.49
N THR A 54 2.39 -2.45 6.60
CA THR A 54 1.93 -3.81 6.85
C THR A 54 1.27 -4.38 5.60
N VAL A 55 1.69 -5.57 5.22
CA VAL A 55 1.06 -6.32 4.12
C VAL A 55 0.34 -7.52 4.74
N VAL A 56 -0.95 -7.57 4.57
CA VAL A 56 -1.79 -8.64 5.15
C VAL A 56 -2.15 -9.70 4.14
#